data_4f133786ce4573f1f6ee1e44e0087ac7
#
_entry.id   4f133786ce4573f1f6ee1e44e0087ac7
#
_cell.length_a   1.000
_cell.length_b   1.000
_cell.length_c   1.000
_cell.angle_alpha   90.00
_cell.angle_beta   90.00
_cell.angle_gamma   90.00
#
_symmetry.space_group_name_H-M   'P 1'
#
loop_
_entity.id
_entity.type
_entity.pdbx_description
1 polymer ?
#
loop_
_entity_poly.entity_id
_entity_poly.type
_entity_poly.pdbx_seq_one_letter_code
_entity_poly.pdbx_strand_id
1 'polypeptide(L)'
;MISREGWYMVKKITSGQVVERRKSYVGRKPSRRGTRAKGNSSEKKQENNRQQAVLALARLLNCNYTHGDALLTLTFIDEALARCGGTFEGAVKEARNFLGRMARRMKKHGDILKWVLVPSEVDGETGEAVRLHCHIVINSAGLGMEDRTFTLYGEPLDNIWGRG
;
A
#
# COMPACT_ATOMS: atom_id res chain seq x y z
N MET A 1 34.47 25.43 29.04
CA MET A 1 33.03 25.18 28.74
C MET A 1 32.90 25.17 27.23
N ILE A 2 32.80 24.02 26.59
CA ILE A 2 32.66 23.92 25.11
C ILE A 2 31.17 24.00 24.80
N SER A 3 30.72 25.06 24.16
CA SER A 3 29.32 25.16 23.69
C SER A 3 29.05 24.08 22.67
N ARG A 4 28.13 23.18 22.98
CA ARG A 4 27.63 22.20 22.03
C ARG A 4 26.61 22.87 21.12
N GLU A 5 27.08 23.58 20.11
CA GLU A 5 26.20 24.07 19.05
C GLU A 5 25.68 22.89 18.25
N GLY A 6 24.41 22.64 18.38
CA GLY A 6 23.71 21.62 17.59
C GLY A 6 23.12 22.25 16.34
N TRP A 7 23.28 21.55 15.22
CA TRP A 7 22.72 21.95 13.92
C TRP A 7 21.37 21.30 13.70
N TYR A 8 20.43 22.03 13.15
CA TYR A 8 19.15 21.48 12.68
C TYR A 8 19.16 21.40 11.17
N MET A 9 18.85 20.22 10.66
CA MET A 9 18.58 20.03 9.23
C MET A 9 17.07 20.11 9.00
N VAL A 10 16.65 20.97 8.07
CA VAL A 10 15.26 21.03 7.62
C VAL A 10 15.20 20.37 6.24
N LYS A 11 14.42 19.29 6.12
CA LYS A 11 14.16 18.62 4.87
C LYS A 11 12.72 18.91 4.43
N LYS A 12 12.56 19.44 3.22
CA LYS A 12 11.27 19.58 2.54
C LYS A 12 11.08 18.40 1.60
N ILE A 13 9.94 17.73 1.70
CA ILE A 13 9.57 16.59 0.83
C ILE A 13 8.21 16.94 0.24
N THR A 14 8.11 16.93 -1.09
CA THR A 14 6.84 17.14 -1.80
C THR A 14 6.41 15.81 -2.40
N SER A 15 5.15 15.41 -2.16
CA SER A 15 4.53 14.22 -2.72
C SER A 15 3.11 14.57 -3.17
N GLY A 16 2.91 14.70 -4.49
CA GLY A 16 1.67 15.22 -5.05
C GLY A 16 1.38 16.63 -4.51
N GLN A 17 0.20 16.82 -3.91
CA GLN A 17 -0.21 18.09 -3.29
C GLN A 17 0.28 18.25 -1.83
N VAL A 18 0.89 17.22 -1.25
CA VAL A 18 1.33 17.23 0.16
C VAL A 18 2.77 17.69 0.26
N VAL A 19 3.01 18.64 1.15
CA VAL A 19 4.35 19.15 1.48
C VAL A 19 4.68 18.87 2.94
N GLU A 20 5.63 17.97 3.15
CA GLU A 20 6.17 17.65 4.47
C GLU A 20 7.40 18.52 4.77
N ARG A 21 7.48 19.03 5.99
CA ARG A 21 8.70 19.66 6.51
C ARG A 21 9.19 18.88 7.71
N ARG A 22 10.39 18.32 7.62
CA ARG A 22 11.03 17.57 8.71
C ARG A 22 12.22 18.35 9.24
N LYS A 23 12.20 18.63 10.53
CA LYS A 23 13.33 19.21 11.25
C LYS A 23 13.99 18.10 12.06
N SER A 24 15.27 17.86 11.83
CA SER A 24 16.06 16.88 12.58
C SER A 24 17.30 17.52 13.15
N TYR A 25 17.64 17.13 14.39
CA TYR A 25 18.89 17.52 15.01
C TYR A 25 20.02 16.69 14.40
N VAL A 26 21.04 17.38 13.88
CA VAL A 26 22.24 16.75 13.35
C VAL A 26 23.33 16.91 14.42
N GLY A 27 23.46 15.92 15.27
CA GLY A 27 24.58 15.86 16.21
C GLY A 27 25.91 15.64 15.49
N ARG A 28 27.02 15.66 16.27
CA ARG A 28 28.37 15.40 15.77
C ARG A 28 28.39 14.17 14.86
N LYS A 29 29.01 14.28 13.67
CA LYS A 29 29.17 13.12 12.75
C LYS A 29 29.74 11.94 13.54
N PRO A 30 29.10 10.75 13.49
CA PRO A 30 29.66 9.57 14.12
C PRO A 30 31.04 9.29 13.51
N SER A 31 32.04 9.14 14.36
CA SER A 31 33.35 8.66 13.93
C SER A 31 33.19 7.33 13.22
N ARG A 32 33.91 7.15 12.12
CA ARG A 32 34.02 5.97 11.24
C ARG A 32 33.05 4.82 11.53
N ARG A 33 32.20 4.50 10.56
CA ARG A 33 31.37 3.28 10.58
C ARG A 33 32.26 2.05 10.70
N GLY A 34 32.27 1.41 11.87
CA GLY A 34 32.76 0.04 11.99
C GLY A 34 31.90 -0.90 11.14
N THR A 35 32.48 -2.02 10.71
CA THR A 35 31.81 -3.10 10.01
C THR A 35 30.57 -3.54 10.80
N ARG A 36 29.39 -3.44 10.19
CA ARG A 36 28.13 -3.78 10.84
C ARG A 36 28.02 -5.30 10.95
N ALA A 37 28.03 -5.83 12.18
CA ALA A 37 27.69 -7.23 12.41
C ALA A 37 26.27 -7.52 11.87
N LYS A 38 26.11 -8.62 11.12
CA LYS A 38 24.80 -9.16 10.73
C LYS A 38 24.15 -9.72 12.01
N GLY A 39 23.23 -9.00 12.61
CA GLY A 39 22.44 -9.43 13.75
C GLY A 39 20.99 -9.05 13.57
N ASN A 40 20.08 -9.70 14.31
CA ASN A 40 18.66 -9.36 14.33
C ASN A 40 18.48 -7.89 14.72
N SER A 41 17.60 -7.20 14.00
CA SER A 41 17.29 -5.80 14.29
C SER A 41 16.59 -5.69 15.64
N SER A 42 17.04 -4.77 16.52
CA SER A 42 16.34 -4.46 17.77
C SER A 42 14.88 -4.01 17.45
N GLU A 43 13.96 -4.23 18.40
CA GLU A 43 12.55 -3.82 18.28
C GLU A 43 12.40 -2.37 17.84
N LYS A 44 13.16 -1.46 18.47
CA LYS A 44 13.20 -0.03 18.09
C LYS A 44 13.56 0.20 16.62
N LYS A 45 14.45 -0.64 16.06
CA LYS A 45 14.84 -0.54 14.66
C LYS A 45 13.76 -1.10 13.74
N GLN A 46 13.06 -2.17 14.16
CA GLN A 46 11.94 -2.74 13.43
C GLN A 46 10.79 -1.73 13.36
N GLU A 47 10.46 -1.09 14.48
CA GLU A 47 9.42 -0.06 14.53
C GLU A 47 9.79 1.16 13.65
N ASN A 48 11.03 1.63 13.71
CA ASN A 48 11.48 2.70 12.82
C ASN A 48 11.40 2.31 11.33
N ASN A 49 11.74 1.07 10.99
CA ASN A 49 11.60 0.58 9.61
C ASN A 49 10.14 0.54 9.17
N ARG A 50 9.23 0.09 10.06
CA ARG A 50 7.77 0.10 9.82
C ARG A 50 7.28 1.51 9.55
N GLN A 51 7.62 2.48 10.40
CA GLN A 51 7.24 3.89 10.21
C GLN A 51 7.78 4.46 8.90
N GLN A 52 9.01 4.13 8.51
CA GLN A 52 9.58 4.57 7.23
C GLN A 52 8.84 3.94 6.04
N ALA A 53 8.41 2.68 6.14
CA ALA A 53 7.63 2.01 5.11
C ALA A 53 6.23 2.66 4.94
N VAL A 54 5.55 2.96 6.05
CA VAL A 54 4.26 3.67 6.03
C VAL A 54 4.39 5.04 5.34
N LEU A 55 5.41 5.81 5.70
CA LEU A 55 5.66 7.12 5.08
C LEU A 55 6.01 7.01 3.59
N ALA A 56 6.76 5.98 3.19
CA ALA A 56 7.07 5.74 1.78
C ALA A 56 5.80 5.40 0.99
N LEU A 57 4.93 4.54 1.54
CA LEU A 57 3.64 4.21 0.93
C LEU A 57 2.73 5.44 0.82
N ALA A 58 2.59 6.23 1.89
CA ALA A 58 1.80 7.46 1.88
C ALA A 58 2.25 8.42 0.78
N ARG A 59 3.56 8.62 0.62
CA ARG A 59 4.11 9.47 -0.45
C ARG A 59 3.84 8.91 -1.84
N LEU A 60 3.95 7.59 -2.00
CA LEU A 60 3.63 6.92 -3.25
C LEU A 60 2.16 7.15 -3.61
N LEU A 61 1.25 6.97 -2.65
CA LEU A 61 -0.18 7.22 -2.85
C LEU A 61 -0.43 8.69 -3.22
N ASN A 62 0.12 9.64 -2.47
CA ASN A 62 -0.03 11.07 -2.73
C ASN A 62 0.48 11.50 -4.13
N CYS A 63 1.48 10.81 -4.67
CA CYS A 63 2.02 11.12 -6.01
C CYS A 63 1.21 10.51 -7.15
N ASN A 64 0.50 9.41 -6.91
CA ASN A 64 -0.10 8.62 -7.99
C ASN A 64 -1.63 8.61 -7.98
N TYR A 65 -2.25 8.97 -6.86
CA TYR A 65 -3.69 8.90 -6.66
C TYR A 65 -4.25 10.24 -6.23
N THR A 66 -5.53 10.45 -6.51
CA THR A 66 -6.27 11.68 -6.25
C THR A 66 -7.58 11.40 -5.53
N HIS A 67 -8.28 12.45 -5.12
CA HIS A 67 -9.65 12.34 -4.65
C HIS A 67 -10.56 11.85 -5.79
N GLY A 68 -11.15 10.72 -5.66
CA GLY A 68 -11.98 10.05 -6.69
C GLY A 68 -11.39 8.72 -7.16
N ASP A 69 -10.14 8.43 -6.81
CA ASP A 69 -9.59 7.09 -6.97
C ASP A 69 -10.19 6.14 -5.92
N ALA A 70 -10.27 4.86 -6.22
CA ALA A 70 -11.04 3.92 -5.41
C ALA A 70 -10.15 3.08 -4.49
N LEU A 71 -10.65 2.85 -3.27
CA LEU A 71 -10.17 1.80 -2.37
C LEU A 71 -11.17 0.63 -2.41
N LEU A 72 -10.72 -0.51 -2.86
CA LEU A 72 -11.49 -1.75 -2.92
C LEU A 72 -11.01 -2.71 -1.83
N THR A 73 -11.93 -3.47 -1.26
CA THR A 73 -11.62 -4.61 -0.40
C THR A 73 -12.11 -5.88 -1.08
N LEU A 74 -11.18 -6.73 -1.50
CA LEU A 74 -11.50 -8.05 -2.05
C LEU A 74 -11.58 -9.07 -0.93
N THR A 75 -12.74 -9.67 -0.79
CA THR A 75 -12.99 -10.79 0.11
C THR A 75 -13.08 -12.10 -0.68
N PHE A 76 -13.02 -13.23 0.00
CA PHE A 76 -13.13 -14.54 -0.60
C PHE A 76 -14.27 -15.31 0.07
N ILE A 77 -15.16 -15.92 -0.70
CA ILE A 77 -16.03 -16.97 -0.18
C ILE A 77 -15.18 -18.23 0.11
N ASP A 78 -15.64 -19.11 1.00
CA ASP A 78 -14.86 -20.25 1.48
C ASP A 78 -14.43 -21.19 0.34
N GLU A 79 -15.32 -21.45 -0.60
CA GLU A 79 -15.02 -22.28 -1.76
C GLU A 79 -13.98 -21.64 -2.69
N ALA A 80 -14.00 -20.30 -2.82
CA ALA A 80 -13.00 -19.59 -3.62
C ALA A 80 -11.63 -19.61 -2.94
N LEU A 81 -11.60 -19.45 -1.61
CA LEU A 81 -10.38 -19.52 -0.82
C LEU A 81 -9.79 -20.94 -0.89
N ALA A 82 -10.60 -21.97 -0.74
CA ALA A 82 -10.17 -23.38 -0.88
C ALA A 82 -9.57 -23.66 -2.27
N ARG A 83 -10.20 -23.17 -3.35
CA ARG A 83 -9.66 -23.28 -4.72
C ARG A 83 -8.32 -22.57 -4.93
N CYS A 84 -8.06 -21.51 -4.16
CA CYS A 84 -6.77 -20.83 -4.15
C CYS A 84 -5.73 -21.51 -3.24
N GLY A 85 -6.03 -22.71 -2.72
CA GLY A 85 -5.17 -23.48 -1.82
C GLY A 85 -5.27 -23.05 -0.35
N GLY A 86 -6.23 -22.21 0.03
CA GLY A 86 -6.43 -21.73 1.42
C GLY A 86 -5.25 -20.92 1.98
N THR A 87 -4.33 -20.47 1.12
CA THR A 87 -3.09 -19.84 1.53
C THR A 87 -3.06 -18.35 1.20
N PHE A 88 -2.25 -17.61 1.96
CA PHE A 88 -1.98 -16.20 1.71
C PHE A 88 -1.46 -15.97 0.27
N GLU A 89 -0.51 -16.77 -0.17
CA GLU A 89 0.07 -16.67 -1.51
C GLU A 89 -0.96 -16.95 -2.61
N GLY A 90 -1.84 -17.91 -2.39
CA GLY A 90 -2.93 -18.25 -3.31
C GLY A 90 -3.91 -17.09 -3.48
N ALA A 91 -4.30 -16.46 -2.38
CA ALA A 91 -5.18 -15.31 -2.39
C ALA A 91 -4.53 -14.07 -3.08
N VAL A 92 -3.26 -13.80 -2.78
CA VAL A 92 -2.50 -12.72 -3.44
C VAL A 92 -2.40 -12.97 -4.95
N LYS A 93 -2.17 -14.21 -5.37
CA LYS A 93 -2.15 -14.60 -6.78
C LYS A 93 -3.49 -14.33 -7.45
N GLU A 94 -4.61 -14.68 -6.80
CA GLU A 94 -5.94 -14.45 -7.36
C GLU A 94 -6.30 -12.96 -7.44
N ALA A 95 -5.94 -12.18 -6.42
CA ALA A 95 -6.09 -10.73 -6.47
C ALA A 95 -5.28 -10.10 -7.63
N ARG A 96 -4.07 -10.57 -7.90
CA ARG A 96 -3.28 -10.16 -9.06
C ARG A 96 -3.92 -10.58 -10.38
N ASN A 97 -4.55 -11.76 -10.45
CA ASN A 97 -5.30 -12.20 -11.62
C ASN A 97 -6.47 -11.27 -11.91
N PHE A 98 -7.20 -10.85 -10.87
CA PHE A 98 -8.26 -9.86 -10.98
C PHE A 98 -7.74 -8.53 -11.55
N LEU A 99 -6.66 -7.99 -10.99
CA LEU A 99 -6.02 -6.78 -11.49
C LEU A 99 -5.55 -6.94 -12.95
N GLY A 100 -5.08 -8.11 -13.33
CA GLY A 100 -4.74 -8.44 -14.71
C GLY A 100 -5.96 -8.46 -15.64
N ARG A 101 -7.13 -8.91 -15.15
CA ARG A 101 -8.39 -8.84 -15.90
C ARG A 101 -8.82 -7.38 -16.10
N MET A 102 -8.77 -6.57 -15.05
CA MET A 102 -9.05 -5.13 -15.11
C MET A 102 -8.11 -4.40 -16.07
N ALA A 103 -6.80 -4.63 -15.94
CA ALA A 103 -5.79 -4.00 -16.79
C ALA A 103 -6.01 -4.28 -18.29
N ARG A 104 -6.42 -5.52 -18.64
CA ARG A 104 -6.76 -5.86 -20.02
C ARG A 104 -8.01 -5.12 -20.54
N ARG A 105 -9.03 -4.91 -19.66
CA ARG A 105 -10.22 -4.13 -20.02
C ARG A 105 -9.85 -2.67 -20.23
N MET A 106 -9.15 -2.07 -19.26
CA MET A 106 -8.71 -0.66 -19.35
C MET A 106 -7.87 -0.40 -20.60
N LYS A 107 -6.94 -1.31 -20.93
CA LYS A 107 -6.11 -1.21 -22.14
C LYS A 107 -6.95 -1.17 -23.44
N LYS A 108 -8.08 -1.89 -23.49
CA LYS A 108 -8.98 -1.84 -24.68
C LYS A 108 -9.60 -0.45 -24.85
N HIS A 109 -9.74 0.31 -23.78
CA HIS A 109 -10.26 1.68 -23.80
C HIS A 109 -9.17 2.75 -23.87
N GLY A 110 -7.88 2.35 -23.97
CA GLY A 110 -6.75 3.28 -24.02
C GLY A 110 -6.25 3.73 -22.66
N ASP A 111 -6.78 3.17 -21.57
CA ASP A 111 -6.43 3.53 -20.19
C ASP A 111 -5.37 2.58 -19.60
N ILE A 112 -4.69 3.07 -18.56
CA ILE A 112 -3.67 2.32 -17.82
C ILE A 112 -4.13 2.15 -16.38
N LEU A 113 -4.19 0.89 -15.92
CA LEU A 113 -4.46 0.58 -14.51
C LEU A 113 -3.22 0.88 -13.67
N LYS A 114 -3.40 1.77 -12.69
CA LYS A 114 -2.46 1.95 -11.56
C LYS A 114 -3.06 1.29 -10.34
N TRP A 115 -2.27 0.55 -9.58
CA TRP A 115 -2.76 -0.14 -8.40
C TRP A 115 -1.70 -0.31 -7.31
N VAL A 116 -2.18 -0.37 -6.08
CA VAL A 116 -1.43 -0.82 -4.89
C VAL A 116 -2.25 -1.91 -4.23
N LEU A 117 -1.65 -3.07 -3.98
CA LEU A 117 -2.29 -4.23 -3.35
C LEU A 117 -1.66 -4.48 -1.98
N VAL A 118 -2.48 -4.53 -0.95
CA VAL A 118 -2.08 -4.84 0.43
C VAL A 118 -2.96 -5.99 0.94
N PRO A 119 -2.44 -7.22 0.96
CA PRO A 119 -3.15 -8.34 1.58
C PRO A 119 -3.07 -8.25 3.10
N SER A 120 -4.12 -8.66 3.80
CA SER A 120 -4.19 -8.71 5.26
C SER A 120 -4.96 -9.94 5.74
N GLU A 121 -4.50 -10.51 6.84
CA GLU A 121 -5.17 -11.57 7.61
C GLU A 121 -5.27 -11.21 9.09
N VAL A 122 -4.99 -9.93 9.39
CA VAL A 122 -5.13 -9.37 10.73
C VAL A 122 -5.91 -8.05 10.68
N ASP A 123 -6.68 -7.79 11.69
CA ASP A 123 -7.29 -6.49 11.92
C ASP A 123 -6.22 -5.44 12.22
N GLY A 124 -6.30 -4.28 11.55
CA GLY A 124 -5.29 -3.23 11.68
C GLY A 124 -5.31 -2.48 13.02
N GLU A 125 -6.42 -2.53 13.75
CA GLU A 125 -6.61 -1.85 15.03
C GLU A 125 -6.37 -2.80 16.20
N THR A 126 -6.98 -3.98 16.17
CA THR A 126 -6.91 -4.96 17.27
C THR A 126 -5.72 -5.91 17.15
N GLY A 127 -5.20 -6.13 15.95
CA GLY A 127 -4.18 -7.13 15.66
C GLY A 127 -4.69 -8.56 15.71
N GLU A 128 -6.00 -8.77 15.85
CA GLU A 128 -6.61 -10.10 15.84
C GLU A 128 -6.62 -10.70 14.45
N ALA A 129 -6.59 -12.03 14.38
CA ALA A 129 -6.72 -12.74 13.13
C ALA A 129 -8.12 -12.54 12.54
N VAL A 130 -8.18 -12.08 11.31
CA VAL A 130 -9.42 -11.92 10.55
C VAL A 130 -9.33 -12.72 9.25
N ARG A 131 -10.49 -12.89 8.61
CA ARG A 131 -10.54 -13.56 7.31
C ARG A 131 -9.62 -12.86 6.32
N LEU A 132 -8.82 -13.64 5.60
CA LEU A 132 -7.93 -13.14 4.57
C LEU A 132 -8.68 -12.30 3.54
N HIS A 133 -8.20 -11.09 3.32
CA HIS A 133 -8.73 -10.12 2.38
C HIS A 133 -7.61 -9.30 1.77
N CYS A 134 -7.91 -8.57 0.70
CA CYS A 134 -6.94 -7.72 0.02
C CYS A 134 -7.50 -6.31 -0.13
N HIS A 135 -6.81 -5.32 0.40
CA HIS A 135 -7.07 -3.92 0.09
C HIS A 135 -6.35 -3.51 -1.19
N ILE A 136 -7.04 -2.86 -2.08
CA ILE A 136 -6.49 -2.40 -3.36
C ILE A 136 -6.86 -0.95 -3.57
N VAL A 137 -5.86 -0.09 -3.78
CA VAL A 137 -6.07 1.26 -4.29
C VAL A 137 -5.89 1.22 -5.80
N ILE A 138 -6.87 1.75 -6.54
CA ILE A 138 -6.84 1.82 -8.01
C ILE A 138 -7.21 3.22 -8.48
N ASN A 139 -6.68 3.62 -9.64
CA ASN A 139 -7.08 4.85 -10.31
C ASN A 139 -8.49 4.76 -10.86
N SER A 140 -9.18 5.90 -10.92
CA SER A 140 -10.60 6.02 -11.26
C SER A 140 -10.93 5.89 -12.75
N ALA A 141 -9.95 5.73 -13.63
CA ALA A 141 -10.20 5.63 -15.08
C ALA A 141 -11.18 4.48 -15.39
N GLY A 142 -12.29 4.81 -16.06
CA GLY A 142 -13.35 3.85 -16.41
C GLY A 142 -14.19 3.33 -15.24
N LEU A 143 -13.89 3.73 -14.00
CA LEU A 143 -14.72 3.36 -12.84
C LEU A 143 -16.00 4.19 -12.83
N GLY A 144 -17.09 3.53 -12.52
CA GLY A 144 -18.40 4.11 -12.28
C GLY A 144 -19.09 3.46 -11.08
N MET A 145 -20.25 3.97 -10.73
CA MET A 145 -21.12 3.39 -9.72
C MET A 145 -22.55 3.37 -10.27
N GLU A 146 -23.12 2.20 -10.35
CA GLU A 146 -24.50 1.98 -10.77
C GLU A 146 -25.22 1.15 -9.69
N ASP A 147 -26.37 1.63 -9.22
CA ASP A 147 -27.16 0.96 -8.18
C ASP A 147 -26.35 0.48 -6.97
N ARG A 148 -25.43 1.31 -6.47
CA ARG A 148 -24.48 1.01 -5.37
C ARG A 148 -23.43 -0.06 -5.68
N THR A 149 -23.33 -0.48 -6.94
CA THR A 149 -22.33 -1.45 -7.40
C THR A 149 -21.25 -0.72 -8.18
N PHE A 150 -20.00 -0.96 -7.85
CA PHE A 150 -18.89 -0.46 -8.65
C PHE A 150 -18.82 -1.16 -10.00
N THR A 151 -18.64 -0.37 -11.04
CA THR A 151 -18.51 -0.87 -12.43
C THR A 151 -17.18 -0.43 -13.02
N LEU A 152 -16.69 -1.18 -14.01
CA LEU A 152 -15.59 -0.80 -14.87
C LEU A 152 -16.10 -0.80 -16.31
N TYR A 153 -16.25 0.40 -16.89
CA TYR A 153 -16.89 0.64 -18.19
C TYR A 153 -18.28 -0.02 -18.29
N GLY A 154 -19.09 0.12 -17.23
CA GLY A 154 -20.43 -0.46 -17.14
C GLY A 154 -20.49 -1.95 -16.74
N GLU A 155 -19.35 -2.68 -16.68
CA GLU A 155 -19.35 -4.06 -16.18
C GLU A 155 -19.16 -4.07 -14.66
N PRO A 156 -20.06 -4.71 -13.88
CA PRO A 156 -19.90 -4.83 -12.43
C PRO A 156 -18.56 -5.46 -12.03
N LEU A 157 -17.88 -4.87 -11.05
CA LEU A 157 -16.57 -5.38 -10.58
C LEU A 157 -16.69 -6.80 -10.01
N ASP A 158 -17.83 -7.16 -9.41
CA ASP A 158 -18.08 -8.50 -8.88
C ASP A 158 -18.00 -9.56 -9.98
N ASN A 159 -18.50 -9.28 -11.18
CA ASN A 159 -18.39 -10.17 -12.33
C ASN A 159 -16.92 -10.35 -12.77
N ILE A 160 -16.14 -9.27 -12.67
CA ILE A 160 -14.71 -9.32 -12.98
C ILE A 160 -13.95 -10.07 -11.88
N TRP A 161 -14.36 -9.87 -10.61
CA TRP A 161 -13.75 -10.53 -9.46
C TRP A 161 -14.07 -12.03 -9.43
N GLY A 162 -15.36 -12.38 -9.38
CA GLY A 162 -15.84 -13.78 -9.45
C GLY A 162 -15.38 -14.69 -8.29
N ARG A 163 -15.02 -14.13 -7.13
CA ARG A 163 -14.48 -14.86 -5.96
C ARG A 163 -15.09 -14.46 -4.62
N GLY A 164 -15.92 -13.44 -4.59
CA GLY A 164 -16.59 -12.94 -3.40
C GLY A 164 -18.07 -13.20 -3.37
#